data_0a0ec2b1b828418222b683c3ee8a4f20
#
_entry.id   0a0ec2b1b828418222b683c3ee8a4f20
#
_cell.length_a   1.000
_cell.length_b   1.000
_cell.length_c   1.000
_cell.angle_alpha   90.00
_cell.angle_beta   90.00
_cell.angle_gamma   90.00
#
_symmetry.space_group_name_H-M   'P 1'
#
loop_
_entity.id
_entity.type
_entity.pdbx_description
1 polymer ?
#
loop_
_entity_poly.entity_id
_entity_poly.type
_entity_poly.pdbx_seq_one_letter_code
_entity_poly.pdbx_strand_id
1 'polypeptide(L)'
;GRYRHLREHWGGHQGKFFAFFMFQAALVLLFALPFIAVARNPVQGLTPMLLLGLAIWVFAVVAEGVADRQLARFRAEPANHGRTCRSGLWRYSRHPNYFFEWLHWFSYVALAQGSDLAWLAWSGPVVMYVFLRWISGIPFTEANALRTRGDDYRDYQQRTPMLIPWFPRSPRP
;
A
#
# COMPACT_ATOMS: atom_id res chain seq x y z
N GLY A 1 16.57 -2.80 17.73
CA GLY A 1 16.16 -2.41 16.37
C GLY A 1 16.10 -3.61 15.45
N ARG A 2 15.45 -3.47 14.27
CA ARG A 2 15.21 -4.55 13.28
C ARG A 2 16.46 -5.38 12.95
N TYR A 3 17.61 -4.72 12.73
CA TYR A 3 18.87 -5.39 12.40
C TYR A 3 19.46 -6.23 13.56
N ARG A 4 19.22 -5.84 14.82
CA ARG A 4 19.62 -6.65 15.97
C ARG A 4 18.85 -7.96 15.98
N HIS A 5 17.52 -7.92 15.81
CA HIS A 5 16.68 -9.10 15.74
C HIS A 5 17.08 -10.03 14.58
N LEU A 6 17.35 -9.47 13.38
CA LEU A 6 17.84 -10.26 12.24
C LEU A 6 19.21 -10.90 12.53
N ARG A 7 20.10 -10.19 13.22
CA ARG A 7 21.42 -10.72 13.59
C ARG A 7 21.30 -11.89 14.57
N GLU A 8 20.43 -11.78 15.55
CA GLU A 8 20.12 -12.84 16.51
C GLU A 8 19.50 -14.05 15.80
N HIS A 9 18.52 -13.82 14.93
CA HIS A 9 17.83 -14.87 14.18
C HIS A 9 18.73 -15.60 13.17
N TRP A 10 19.67 -14.89 12.55
CA TRP A 10 20.59 -15.47 11.56
C TRP A 10 21.95 -15.87 12.13
N GLY A 11 22.17 -15.76 13.44
CA GLY A 11 23.43 -16.10 14.09
C GLY A 11 24.65 -15.34 13.53
N GLY A 12 24.44 -14.12 13.03
CA GLY A 12 25.51 -13.30 12.45
C GLY A 12 25.99 -13.74 11.06
N HIS A 13 25.27 -14.66 10.38
CA HIS A 13 25.71 -15.23 9.11
C HIS A 13 25.78 -14.19 7.98
N GLN A 14 26.99 -13.78 7.58
CA GLN A 14 27.25 -12.70 6.62
C GLN A 14 26.58 -12.93 5.25
N GLY A 15 26.55 -14.18 4.76
CA GLY A 15 25.90 -14.52 3.48
C GLY A 15 24.39 -14.22 3.45
N LYS A 16 23.69 -14.45 4.58
CA LYS A 16 22.27 -14.13 4.71
C LYS A 16 22.04 -12.62 4.71
N PHE A 17 22.90 -11.85 5.37
CA PHE A 17 22.85 -10.39 5.32
C PHE A 17 23.13 -9.87 3.91
N PHE A 18 24.15 -10.38 3.24
CA PHE A 18 24.45 -10.01 1.87
C PHE A 18 23.25 -10.28 0.93
N ALA A 19 22.69 -11.49 0.99
CA ALA A 19 21.50 -11.83 0.19
C ALA A 19 20.31 -10.91 0.50
N PHE A 20 20.09 -10.56 1.76
CA PHE A 20 19.04 -9.64 2.18
C PHE A 20 19.25 -8.23 1.59
N PHE A 21 20.47 -7.69 1.67
CA PHE A 21 20.76 -6.38 1.10
C PHE A 21 20.70 -6.37 -0.43
N MET A 22 21.17 -7.45 -1.08
CA MET A 22 21.05 -7.60 -2.53
C MET A 22 19.58 -7.67 -2.97
N PHE A 23 18.74 -8.38 -2.21
CA PHE A 23 17.30 -8.40 -2.45
C PHE A 23 16.67 -7.00 -2.30
N GLN A 24 17.06 -6.24 -1.26
CA GLN A 24 16.60 -4.85 -1.11
C GLN A 24 17.05 -3.97 -2.29
N ALA A 25 18.30 -4.10 -2.74
CA ALA A 25 18.79 -3.37 -3.91
C ALA A 25 18.01 -3.71 -5.18
N ALA A 26 17.72 -5.00 -5.40
CA ALA A 26 16.89 -5.45 -6.53
C ALA A 26 15.47 -4.87 -6.46
N LEU A 27 14.88 -4.78 -5.26
CA LEU A 27 13.58 -4.14 -5.08
C LEU A 27 13.62 -2.64 -5.41
N VAL A 28 14.65 -1.93 -5.00
CA VAL A 28 14.82 -0.50 -5.34
C VAL A 28 14.88 -0.32 -6.85
N LEU A 29 15.65 -1.16 -7.56
CA LEU A 29 15.72 -1.15 -9.03
C LEU A 29 14.34 -1.43 -9.65
N LEU A 30 13.62 -2.43 -9.15
CA LEU A 30 12.28 -2.79 -9.63
C LEU A 30 11.28 -1.63 -9.48
N PHE A 31 11.29 -0.97 -8.32
CA PHE A 31 10.45 0.20 -8.06
C PHE A 31 10.93 1.48 -8.77
N ALA A 32 12.14 1.49 -9.32
CA ALA A 32 12.65 2.60 -10.14
C ALA A 32 12.16 2.55 -11.60
N LEU A 33 11.70 1.38 -12.10
CA LEU A 33 11.27 1.23 -13.50
C LEU A 33 10.18 2.21 -13.94
N PRO A 34 9.11 2.47 -13.15
CA PRO A 34 8.11 3.48 -13.50
C PRO A 34 8.70 4.88 -13.70
N PHE A 35 9.67 5.26 -12.88
CA PHE A 35 10.32 6.58 -12.98
C PHE A 35 11.18 6.68 -14.25
N ILE A 36 11.84 5.59 -14.66
CA ILE A 36 12.58 5.55 -15.93
C ILE A 36 11.62 5.75 -17.09
N ALA A 37 10.45 5.09 -17.08
CA ALA A 37 9.43 5.24 -18.11
C ALA A 37 8.95 6.70 -18.22
N VAL A 38 8.70 7.36 -17.09
CA VAL A 38 8.29 8.78 -17.05
C VAL A 38 9.43 9.69 -17.53
N ALA A 39 10.67 9.47 -17.08
CA ALA A 39 11.82 10.27 -17.45
C ALA A 39 12.16 10.19 -18.95
N ARG A 40 11.81 9.08 -19.60
CA ARG A 40 11.98 8.86 -21.05
C ARG A 40 10.82 9.40 -21.89
N ASN A 41 9.78 9.98 -21.27
CA ASN A 41 8.66 10.52 -22.02
C ASN A 41 9.07 11.80 -22.76
N PRO A 42 9.07 11.83 -24.11
CA PRO A 42 9.45 12.99 -24.89
C PRO A 42 8.34 14.05 -24.98
N VAL A 43 7.15 13.72 -24.54
CA VAL A 43 5.97 14.62 -24.61
C VAL A 43 6.14 15.79 -23.66
N GLN A 44 6.11 17.00 -24.20
CA GLN A 44 6.25 18.24 -23.44
C GLN A 44 4.92 19.00 -23.35
N GLY A 45 4.81 19.86 -22.32
CA GLY A 45 3.65 20.70 -22.10
C GLY A 45 2.51 20.01 -21.33
N LEU A 46 1.41 20.73 -21.20
CA LEU A 46 0.22 20.29 -20.46
C LEU A 46 -0.64 19.37 -21.34
N THR A 47 -0.48 18.07 -21.17
CA THR A 47 -1.31 17.08 -21.85
C THR A 47 -2.42 16.53 -20.94
N PRO A 48 -3.51 15.98 -21.49
CA PRO A 48 -4.55 15.33 -20.69
C PRO A 48 -3.98 14.19 -19.79
N MET A 49 -3.00 13.44 -20.29
CA MET A 49 -2.36 12.35 -19.52
C MET A 49 -1.50 12.87 -18.39
N LEU A 50 -0.78 13.98 -18.58
CA LEU A 50 -0.04 14.65 -17.50
C LEU A 50 -1.02 15.12 -16.40
N LEU A 51 -2.11 15.79 -16.79
CA LEU A 51 -3.11 16.27 -15.84
C LEU A 51 -3.80 15.11 -15.10
N LEU A 52 -4.14 14.03 -15.80
CA LEU A 52 -4.69 12.82 -15.19
C LEU A 52 -3.72 12.19 -14.19
N GLY A 53 -2.45 12.03 -14.59
CA GLY A 53 -1.41 11.47 -13.70
C GLY A 53 -1.22 12.29 -12.44
N LEU A 54 -1.13 13.62 -12.56
CA LEU A 54 -1.05 14.53 -11.41
C LEU A 54 -2.31 14.47 -10.55
N ALA A 55 -3.50 14.43 -11.15
CA ALA A 55 -4.76 14.33 -10.42
C ALA A 55 -4.84 13.02 -9.61
N ILE A 56 -4.49 11.87 -10.21
CA ILE A 56 -4.42 10.58 -9.53
C ILE A 56 -3.42 10.66 -8.37
N TRP A 57 -2.24 11.21 -8.60
CA TRP A 57 -1.19 11.31 -7.60
C TRP A 57 -1.63 12.15 -6.39
N VAL A 58 -2.12 13.37 -6.63
CA VAL A 58 -2.60 14.27 -5.56
C VAL A 58 -3.76 13.63 -4.80
N PHE A 59 -4.73 13.08 -5.52
CA PHE A 59 -5.89 12.42 -4.90
C PHE A 59 -5.46 11.25 -4.01
N ALA A 60 -4.60 10.37 -4.52
CA ALA A 60 -4.14 9.20 -3.79
C ALA A 60 -3.38 9.58 -2.51
N VAL A 61 -2.41 10.50 -2.60
CA VAL A 61 -1.62 10.96 -1.45
C VAL A 61 -2.49 11.65 -0.39
N VAL A 62 -3.43 12.50 -0.81
CA VAL A 62 -4.33 13.18 0.11
C VAL A 62 -5.27 12.17 0.78
N ALA A 63 -5.85 11.24 0.02
CA ALA A 63 -6.80 10.25 0.53
C ALA A 63 -6.12 9.23 1.46
N GLU A 64 -4.89 8.82 1.17
CA GLU A 64 -4.05 8.02 2.07
C GLU A 64 -3.83 8.75 3.40
N GLY A 65 -3.39 10.01 3.35
CA GLY A 65 -3.22 10.84 4.54
C GLY A 65 -4.52 11.07 5.33
N VAL A 66 -5.69 11.10 4.67
CA VAL A 66 -6.99 11.13 5.34
C VAL A 66 -7.27 9.81 6.04
N ALA A 67 -7.03 8.66 5.37
CA ALA A 67 -7.21 7.34 5.97
C ALA A 67 -6.36 7.16 7.22
N ASP A 68 -5.09 7.53 7.16
CA ASP A 68 -4.17 7.43 8.28
C ASP A 68 -4.55 8.36 9.44
N ARG A 69 -4.98 9.60 9.15
CA ARG A 69 -5.48 10.52 10.18
C ARG A 69 -6.75 10.00 10.85
N GLN A 70 -7.68 9.39 10.09
CA GLN A 70 -8.87 8.78 10.66
C GLN A 70 -8.48 7.66 11.64
N LEU A 71 -7.56 6.77 11.25
CA LEU A 71 -7.08 5.69 12.11
C LEU A 71 -6.34 6.21 13.34
N ALA A 72 -5.49 7.21 13.18
CA ALA A 72 -4.75 7.82 14.27
C ALA A 72 -5.68 8.45 15.31
N ARG A 73 -6.70 9.21 14.86
CA ARG A 73 -7.72 9.78 15.75
C ARG A 73 -8.53 8.71 16.47
N PHE A 74 -8.93 7.65 15.77
CA PHE A 74 -9.65 6.53 16.38
C PHE A 74 -8.83 5.85 17.48
N ARG A 75 -7.53 5.64 17.25
CA ARG A 75 -6.61 5.01 18.22
C ARG A 75 -6.26 5.91 19.41
N ALA A 76 -6.32 7.23 19.23
CA ALA A 76 -6.04 8.19 20.30
C ALA A 76 -7.17 8.24 21.35
N GLU A 77 -8.38 7.77 21.03
CA GLU A 77 -9.51 7.74 21.93
C GLU A 77 -9.42 6.51 22.84
N PRO A 78 -9.30 6.66 24.17
CA PRO A 78 -9.18 5.52 25.10
C PRO A 78 -10.33 4.54 25.03
N ALA A 79 -11.55 5.03 24.77
CA ALA A 79 -12.76 4.19 24.61
C ALA A 79 -12.70 3.21 23.44
N ASN A 80 -11.78 3.42 22.49
CA ASN A 80 -11.56 2.58 21.31
C ASN A 80 -10.47 1.52 21.52
N HIS A 81 -9.87 1.45 22.69
CA HIS A 81 -8.83 0.44 22.95
C HIS A 81 -9.38 -0.98 22.74
N GLY A 82 -8.66 -1.80 21.98
CA GLY A 82 -9.08 -3.15 21.62
C GLY A 82 -10.17 -3.24 20.53
N ARG A 83 -10.67 -2.13 20.01
CA ARG A 83 -11.70 -2.08 18.96
C ARG A 83 -11.13 -1.88 17.56
N THR A 84 -11.93 -2.20 16.55
CA THR A 84 -11.61 -2.01 15.13
C THR A 84 -12.23 -0.72 14.62
N CYS A 85 -11.42 0.11 13.95
CA CYS A 85 -11.89 1.31 13.26
C CYS A 85 -12.81 0.92 12.09
N ARG A 86 -14.08 1.37 12.13
CA ARG A 86 -15.11 1.07 11.10
C ARG A 86 -15.78 2.34 10.58
N SER A 87 -15.18 3.51 10.79
CA SER A 87 -15.72 4.80 10.40
C SER A 87 -14.93 5.42 9.24
N GLY A 88 -15.55 6.37 8.54
CA GLY A 88 -14.92 7.04 7.41
C GLY A 88 -14.53 6.07 6.30
N LEU A 89 -13.32 6.19 5.78
CA LEU A 89 -12.79 5.32 4.72
C LEU A 89 -12.66 3.85 5.16
N TRP A 90 -12.41 3.61 6.46
CA TRP A 90 -12.31 2.28 7.07
C TRP A 90 -13.64 1.51 7.10
N ARG A 91 -14.75 2.17 6.81
CA ARG A 91 -16.03 1.51 6.57
C ARG A 91 -16.05 0.74 5.25
N TYR A 92 -15.38 1.25 4.24
CA TYR A 92 -15.47 0.75 2.87
C TYR A 92 -14.32 -0.17 2.47
N SER A 93 -13.19 -0.10 3.17
CA SER A 93 -12.03 -0.98 3.00
C SER A 93 -11.37 -1.23 4.34
N ARG A 94 -10.82 -2.44 4.53
CA ARG A 94 -10.02 -2.76 5.72
C ARG A 94 -8.63 -2.13 5.68
N HIS A 95 -8.17 -1.77 4.48
CA HIS A 95 -6.87 -1.16 4.24
C HIS A 95 -6.99 0.01 3.24
N PRO A 96 -7.76 1.07 3.57
CA PRO A 96 -7.98 2.17 2.63
C PRO A 96 -6.69 2.93 2.32
N ASN A 97 -5.77 3.07 3.29
CA ASN A 97 -4.46 3.65 3.08
C ASN A 97 -3.63 2.84 2.06
N TYR A 98 -3.60 1.52 2.16
CA TYR A 98 -2.94 0.66 1.18
C TYR A 98 -3.59 0.71 -0.20
N PHE A 99 -4.91 0.88 -0.27
CA PHE A 99 -5.58 1.10 -1.54
C PHE A 99 -5.10 2.38 -2.22
N PHE A 100 -4.98 3.47 -1.49
CA PHE A 100 -4.50 4.73 -2.05
C PHE A 100 -3.00 4.71 -2.32
N GLU A 101 -2.19 4.06 -1.50
CA GLU A 101 -0.78 3.76 -1.80
C GLU A 101 -0.63 2.98 -3.10
N TRP A 102 -1.49 1.98 -3.34
CA TRP A 102 -1.52 1.25 -4.60
C TRP A 102 -2.00 2.10 -5.77
N LEU A 103 -3.06 2.88 -5.56
CA LEU A 103 -3.66 3.74 -6.58
C LEU A 103 -2.67 4.79 -7.09
N HIS A 104 -1.83 5.33 -6.22
CA HIS A 104 -0.86 6.34 -6.61
C HIS A 104 0.12 5.85 -7.69
N TRP A 105 0.42 4.55 -7.75
CA TRP A 105 1.30 3.97 -8.77
C TRP A 105 0.72 4.06 -10.19
N PHE A 106 -0.61 4.14 -10.34
CA PHE A 106 -1.25 4.36 -11.64
C PHE A 106 -1.00 5.78 -12.18
N SER A 107 -0.61 6.72 -11.33
CA SER A 107 -0.19 8.04 -11.79
C SER A 107 0.99 7.96 -12.74
N TYR A 108 1.97 7.10 -12.44
CA TYR A 108 3.16 6.91 -13.30
C TYR A 108 2.80 6.23 -14.61
N VAL A 109 1.77 5.37 -14.64
CA VAL A 109 1.25 4.79 -15.88
C VAL A 109 0.69 5.87 -16.80
N ALA A 110 -0.07 6.83 -16.25
CA ALA A 110 -0.57 7.97 -17.01
C ALA A 110 0.57 8.91 -17.44
N LEU A 111 1.50 9.23 -16.54
CA LEU A 111 2.63 10.12 -16.80
C LEU A 111 3.62 9.56 -17.84
N ALA A 112 3.70 8.24 -17.97
CA ALA A 112 4.59 7.59 -18.94
C ALA A 112 3.96 7.47 -20.34
N GLN A 113 2.68 7.86 -20.54
CA GLN A 113 2.04 7.78 -21.86
C GLN A 113 2.74 8.69 -22.88
N GLY A 114 3.20 8.08 -23.96
CA GLY A 114 4.05 8.74 -24.98
C GLY A 114 5.52 8.31 -24.92
N SER A 115 5.96 7.65 -23.85
CA SER A 115 7.30 7.06 -23.77
C SER A 115 7.35 5.72 -24.52
N ASP A 116 8.49 5.45 -25.16
CA ASP A 116 8.83 4.14 -25.75
C ASP A 116 8.88 3.01 -24.69
N LEU A 117 9.10 3.39 -23.41
CA LEU A 117 9.16 2.50 -22.27
C LEU A 117 7.90 2.57 -21.37
N ALA A 118 6.78 3.11 -21.86
CA ALA A 118 5.55 3.27 -21.09
C ALA A 118 5.06 1.99 -20.40
N TRP A 119 5.30 0.83 -21.02
CA TRP A 119 4.95 -0.48 -20.45
C TRP A 119 5.66 -0.78 -19.12
N LEU A 120 6.88 -0.24 -18.89
CA LEU A 120 7.61 -0.40 -17.63
C LEU A 120 6.88 0.27 -16.46
N ALA A 121 6.06 1.30 -16.71
CA ALA A 121 5.31 1.98 -15.65
C ALA A 121 4.32 1.04 -14.96
N TRP A 122 3.83 -0.01 -15.64
CA TRP A 122 2.94 -1.02 -15.06
C TRP A 122 3.63 -1.89 -13.99
N SER A 123 4.95 -1.93 -13.96
CA SER A 123 5.67 -2.62 -12.88
C SER A 123 5.31 -2.07 -11.50
N GLY A 124 5.10 -0.75 -11.37
CA GLY A 124 4.72 -0.11 -10.12
C GLY A 124 3.44 -0.68 -9.52
N PRO A 125 2.26 -0.54 -10.17
CA PRO A 125 1.00 -1.12 -9.67
C PRO A 125 1.07 -2.62 -9.44
N VAL A 126 1.71 -3.38 -10.33
CA VAL A 126 1.79 -4.85 -10.21
C VAL A 126 2.61 -5.25 -9.00
N VAL A 127 3.82 -4.71 -8.88
CA VAL A 127 4.74 -5.02 -7.77
C VAL A 127 4.16 -4.57 -6.44
N MET A 128 3.62 -3.35 -6.38
CA MET A 128 2.99 -2.84 -5.16
C MET A 128 1.81 -3.72 -4.72
N TYR A 129 0.94 -4.13 -5.66
CA TYR A 129 -0.16 -5.02 -5.33
C TYR A 129 0.32 -6.36 -4.75
N VAL A 130 1.35 -6.97 -5.36
CA VAL A 130 1.95 -8.23 -4.88
C VAL A 130 2.50 -8.05 -3.46
N PHE A 131 3.22 -6.94 -3.22
CA PHE A 131 3.77 -6.64 -1.90
C PHE A 131 2.68 -6.45 -0.85
N LEU A 132 1.69 -5.64 -1.13
CA LEU A 132 0.61 -5.35 -0.19
C LEU A 132 -0.21 -6.60 0.11
N ARG A 133 -0.51 -7.41 -0.92
CA ARG A 133 -1.42 -8.54 -0.81
C ARG A 133 -0.78 -9.76 -0.16
N TRP A 134 0.50 -10.04 -0.41
CA TRP A 134 1.12 -11.31 -0.02
C TRP A 134 2.41 -11.20 0.77
N ILE A 135 3.21 -10.14 0.61
CA ILE A 135 4.58 -10.11 1.15
C ILE A 135 4.68 -9.31 2.45
N SER A 136 4.22 -8.06 2.49
CA SER A 136 4.54 -7.17 3.61
C SER A 136 3.35 -6.48 4.27
N GLY A 137 2.32 -6.10 3.52
CA GLY A 137 1.25 -5.24 4.01
C GLY A 137 0.15 -5.99 4.77
N ILE A 138 -0.83 -6.46 4.03
CA ILE A 138 -2.09 -6.99 4.55
C ILE A 138 -1.90 -8.21 5.45
N PRO A 139 -1.10 -9.24 5.10
CA PRO A 139 -1.00 -10.44 5.94
C PRO A 139 -0.54 -10.15 7.37
N PHE A 140 0.49 -9.33 7.52
CA PHE A 140 1.03 -8.98 8.84
C PHE A 140 0.08 -8.09 9.64
N THR A 141 -0.56 -7.12 8.97
CA THR A 141 -1.50 -6.20 9.59
C THR A 141 -2.73 -6.95 10.09
N GLU A 142 -3.30 -7.86 9.28
CA GLU A 142 -4.48 -8.64 9.66
C GLU A 142 -4.16 -9.69 10.73
N ALA A 143 -3.02 -10.37 10.66
CA ALA A 143 -2.59 -11.30 11.70
C ALA A 143 -2.45 -10.60 13.06
N ASN A 144 -1.82 -9.40 13.07
CA ASN A 144 -1.72 -8.60 14.29
C ASN A 144 -3.08 -8.11 14.79
N ALA A 145 -3.96 -7.71 13.88
CA ALA A 145 -5.30 -7.27 14.19
C ALA A 145 -6.16 -8.38 14.83
N LEU A 146 -6.09 -9.60 14.28
CA LEU A 146 -6.76 -10.77 14.84
C LEU A 146 -6.22 -11.12 16.23
N ARG A 147 -4.91 -11.02 16.43
CA ARG A 147 -4.29 -11.30 17.74
C ARG A 147 -4.73 -10.30 18.82
N THR A 148 -4.90 -9.02 18.45
CA THR A 148 -5.15 -7.93 19.41
C THR A 148 -6.64 -7.62 19.61
N ARG A 149 -7.52 -7.95 18.64
CA ARG A 149 -8.93 -7.58 18.63
C ARG A 149 -9.88 -8.77 18.46
N GLY A 150 -9.35 -9.95 18.15
CA GLY A 150 -10.12 -11.20 18.13
C GLY A 150 -11.39 -11.15 17.26
N ASP A 151 -12.52 -11.44 17.87
CA ASP A 151 -13.81 -11.56 17.19
C ASP A 151 -14.34 -10.24 16.63
N ASP A 152 -13.99 -9.10 17.24
CA ASP A 152 -14.34 -7.78 16.69
C ASP A 152 -13.71 -7.59 15.30
N TYR A 153 -12.45 -8.04 15.12
CA TYR A 153 -11.80 -7.95 13.82
C TYR A 153 -12.31 -9.01 12.83
N ARG A 154 -12.67 -10.22 13.30
CA ARG A 154 -13.27 -11.26 12.44
C ARG A 154 -14.60 -10.81 11.85
N ASP A 155 -15.48 -10.20 12.66
CA ASP A 155 -16.74 -9.63 12.17
C ASP A 155 -16.47 -8.53 11.12
N TYR A 156 -15.48 -7.66 11.35
CA TYR A 156 -15.10 -6.65 10.38
C TYR A 156 -14.58 -7.26 9.07
N GLN A 157 -13.79 -8.35 9.12
CA GLN A 157 -13.32 -9.07 7.93
C GLN A 157 -14.46 -9.64 7.09
N GLN A 158 -15.52 -10.11 7.73
CA GLN A 158 -16.68 -10.68 7.03
C GLN A 158 -17.49 -9.63 6.27
N ARG A 159 -17.55 -8.41 6.81
CA ARG A 159 -18.41 -7.34 6.29
C ARG A 159 -17.71 -6.40 5.34
N THR A 160 -16.43 -6.11 5.57
CA THR A 160 -15.72 -5.05 4.86
C THR A 160 -14.71 -5.64 3.88
N PRO A 161 -14.69 -5.18 2.62
CA PRO A 161 -13.70 -5.60 1.63
C PRO A 161 -12.26 -5.37 2.10
N MET A 162 -11.37 -6.23 1.63
CA MET A 162 -9.98 -6.21 2.07
C MET A 162 -9.22 -4.96 1.61
N LEU A 163 -9.23 -4.65 0.31
CA LEU A 163 -8.41 -3.59 -0.29
C LEU A 163 -9.26 -2.58 -1.07
N ILE A 164 -9.94 -3.02 -2.13
CA ILE A 164 -10.73 -2.13 -2.99
C ILE A 164 -11.96 -1.67 -2.23
N PRO A 165 -12.16 -0.34 -2.05
CA PRO A 165 -13.30 0.18 -1.32
C PRO A 165 -14.63 -0.20 -1.96
N TRP A 166 -15.53 -0.77 -1.17
CA TRP A 166 -16.89 -1.11 -1.57
C TRP A 166 -17.83 -1.06 -0.37
N PHE A 167 -19.13 -1.06 -0.63
CA PHE A 167 -20.13 -1.05 0.43
C PHE A 167 -20.01 -2.28 1.34
N PRO A 168 -20.12 -2.09 2.68
CA PRO A 168 -20.10 -3.20 3.62
C PRO A 168 -21.24 -4.17 3.35
N ARG A 169 -20.99 -5.45 3.57
CA ARG A 169 -22.02 -6.50 3.50
C ARG A 169 -22.89 -6.44 4.75
N SER A 170 -24.19 -6.69 4.58
CA SER A 170 -25.10 -6.89 5.72
C SER A 170 -24.66 -8.08 6.58
N PRO A 171 -24.97 -8.08 7.90
CA PRO A 171 -24.77 -9.27 8.73
C PRO A 171 -25.46 -10.47 8.06
N ARG A 172 -24.77 -11.60 7.98
CA ARG A 172 -25.49 -12.85 7.69
C ARG A 172 -26.36 -13.20 8.91
N PRO A 173 -27.61 -13.63 8.69
CA PRO A 173 -28.48 -14.05 9.79
C PRO A 173 -27.89 -15.21 10.57
#